data_1d29349f4bb54f9de66b8c6f09019a02
#
_entry.id   1d29349f4bb54f9de66b8c6f09019a02
#
_cell.length_a   1.000
_cell.length_b   1.000
_cell.length_c   1.000
_cell.angle_alpha   90.00
_cell.angle_beta   90.00
_cell.angle_gamma   90.00
#
_symmetry.space_group_name_H-M   'P 1'
#
loop_
_entity.id
_entity.type
_entity.pdbx_description
1 polymer ?
#
loop_
_entity_poly.entity_id
_entity_poly.type
_entity_poly.pdbx_seq_one_letter_code
_entity_poly.pdbx_strand_id
1 'polypeptide(L)'
;MASIDLTVETEIAASPADIAAVMFDPQREPEWMPAVKTVEVIDPALQPGARVKRTASFMGTDFSWTTEVEAVHFPHVLTLRIADGPFTGVISYNIQRSAGGSVVRVRNAGETTKLGFVPASMIEPPMRAAIDASLGRLKNIVEGERVKG
;
A
#
# COMPACT_ATOMS: atom_id res chain seq x y z
N MET A 1 17.58 7.65 13.11
CA MET A 1 16.57 6.91 12.31
C MET A 1 15.45 6.45 13.21
N ALA A 2 14.24 6.43 12.70
CA ALA A 2 13.08 5.96 13.45
C ALA A 2 12.59 4.64 12.87
N SER A 3 12.32 3.67 13.74
CA SER A 3 11.73 2.39 13.35
C SER A 3 10.22 2.50 13.36
N ILE A 4 9.60 2.03 12.27
CA ILE A 4 8.15 2.03 12.10
C ILE A 4 7.70 0.58 11.92
N ASP A 5 6.64 0.21 12.62
CA ASP A 5 5.93 -1.05 12.39
C ASP A 5 4.46 -0.78 12.63
N LEU A 6 3.73 -0.61 11.55
CA LEU A 6 2.36 -0.12 11.58
C LEU A 6 1.47 -1.03 10.76
N THR A 7 0.38 -1.48 11.37
CA THR A 7 -0.64 -2.30 10.71
C THR A 7 -1.98 -1.60 10.79
N VAL A 8 -2.66 -1.50 9.65
CA VAL A 8 -4.02 -0.96 9.54
C VAL A 8 -4.87 -1.97 8.79
N GLU A 9 -6.09 -2.19 9.25
CA GLU A 9 -6.99 -3.12 8.58
C GLU A 9 -8.40 -2.55 8.43
N THR A 10 -9.12 -3.08 7.45
CA THR A 10 -10.53 -2.75 7.22
C THR A 10 -11.25 -3.95 6.63
N GLU A 11 -12.56 -3.99 6.80
CA GLU A 11 -13.41 -4.99 6.15
C GLU A 11 -14.02 -4.38 4.89
N ILE A 12 -13.98 -5.13 3.79
CA ILE A 12 -14.56 -4.72 2.50
C ILE A 12 -15.55 -5.81 2.07
N ALA A 13 -16.74 -5.38 1.65
CA ALA A 13 -17.81 -6.29 1.21
C ALA A 13 -17.58 -6.73 -0.23
N ALA A 14 -16.50 -7.48 -0.45
CA ALA A 14 -16.12 -8.02 -1.76
C ALA A 14 -15.21 -9.23 -1.56
N SER A 15 -15.06 -10.03 -2.61
CA SER A 15 -14.14 -11.18 -2.58
C SER A 15 -12.69 -10.74 -2.56
N PRO A 16 -11.77 -11.58 -2.05
CA PRO A 16 -10.35 -11.27 -2.16
C PRO A 16 -9.89 -10.98 -3.59
N ALA A 17 -10.40 -11.71 -4.59
CA ALA A 17 -10.01 -11.52 -5.98
C ALA A 17 -10.42 -10.13 -6.51
N ASP A 18 -11.62 -9.67 -6.18
CA ASP A 18 -12.10 -8.36 -6.62
C ASP A 18 -11.27 -7.24 -5.98
N ILE A 19 -10.91 -7.40 -4.71
CA ILE A 19 -10.09 -6.42 -4.01
C ILE A 19 -8.67 -6.40 -4.59
N ALA A 20 -8.06 -7.57 -4.75
CA ALA A 20 -6.69 -7.67 -5.26
C ALA A 20 -6.57 -7.16 -6.70
N ALA A 21 -7.60 -7.30 -7.52
CA ALA A 21 -7.60 -6.78 -8.89
C ALA A 21 -7.37 -5.27 -8.92
N VAL A 22 -7.80 -4.55 -7.89
CA VAL A 22 -7.54 -3.11 -7.74
C VAL A 22 -6.26 -2.87 -6.95
N MET A 23 -6.16 -3.50 -5.78
CA MET A 23 -5.10 -3.23 -4.79
C MET A 23 -3.71 -3.65 -5.27
N PHE A 24 -3.60 -4.77 -6.00
CA PHE A 24 -2.33 -5.29 -6.46
C PHE A 24 -1.90 -4.72 -7.82
N ASP A 25 -2.75 -3.90 -8.45
CA ASP A 25 -2.45 -3.27 -9.73
C ASP A 25 -1.84 -1.88 -9.49
N PRO A 26 -0.53 -1.69 -9.73
CA PRO A 26 0.12 -0.40 -9.48
C PRO A 26 -0.46 0.72 -10.33
N GLN A 27 -0.99 0.44 -11.52
CA GLN A 27 -1.61 1.46 -12.37
C GLN A 27 -2.87 2.07 -11.76
N ARG A 28 -3.50 1.35 -10.83
CA ARG A 28 -4.70 1.82 -10.14
C ARG A 28 -4.41 2.49 -8.79
N GLU A 29 -3.16 2.54 -8.36
CA GLU A 29 -2.81 3.13 -7.05
C GLU A 29 -3.28 4.56 -6.87
N PRO A 30 -3.16 5.47 -7.85
CA PRO A 30 -3.66 6.83 -7.66
C PRO A 30 -5.17 6.92 -7.40
N GLU A 31 -5.93 5.90 -7.77
CA GLU A 31 -7.37 5.89 -7.52
C GLU A 31 -7.70 5.72 -6.04
N TRP A 32 -6.90 4.95 -5.31
CA TRP A 32 -7.19 4.67 -3.90
C TRP A 32 -6.14 5.22 -2.93
N MET A 33 -4.94 5.56 -3.41
CA MET A 33 -3.91 6.22 -2.61
C MET A 33 -3.78 7.67 -3.04
N PRO A 34 -4.51 8.62 -2.42
CA PRO A 34 -4.53 10.01 -2.89
C PRO A 34 -3.17 10.71 -2.79
N ALA A 35 -2.28 10.24 -1.93
CA ALA A 35 -0.94 10.79 -1.81
C ALA A 35 -0.04 10.43 -3.00
N VAL A 36 -0.32 9.32 -3.70
CA VAL A 36 0.47 8.88 -4.85
C VAL A 36 0.15 9.76 -6.06
N LYS A 37 1.15 10.45 -6.58
CA LYS A 37 1.01 11.35 -7.73
C LYS A 37 1.25 10.64 -9.05
N THR A 38 2.33 9.87 -9.13
CA THR A 38 2.71 9.16 -10.36
C THR A 38 3.14 7.74 -10.05
N VAL A 39 2.92 6.86 -11.01
CA VAL A 39 3.34 5.46 -10.95
C VAL A 39 4.04 5.12 -12.26
N GLU A 40 5.25 4.59 -12.17
CA GLU A 40 6.01 4.10 -13.32
C GLU A 40 6.28 2.61 -13.11
N VAL A 41 5.61 1.79 -13.90
CA VAL A 41 5.79 0.33 -13.87
C VAL A 41 7.03 -0.01 -14.69
N ILE A 42 8.09 -0.46 -14.01
CA ILE A 42 9.34 -0.81 -14.68
C ILE A 42 9.22 -2.22 -15.26
N ASP A 43 8.75 -3.15 -14.43
CA ASP A 43 8.53 -4.55 -14.82
C ASP A 43 7.03 -4.84 -14.73
N PRO A 44 6.33 -5.05 -15.87
CA PRO A 44 4.87 -5.12 -15.87
C PRO A 44 4.27 -6.39 -15.27
N ALA A 45 4.99 -7.50 -15.27
CA ALA A 45 4.47 -8.74 -14.72
C ALA A 45 4.50 -8.71 -13.18
N LEU A 46 3.39 -9.03 -12.53
CA LEU A 46 3.32 -9.10 -11.06
C LEU A 46 3.92 -10.43 -10.59
N GLN A 47 5.21 -10.38 -10.30
CA GLN A 47 5.99 -11.55 -9.89
C GLN A 47 7.18 -11.11 -9.03
N PRO A 48 7.81 -12.02 -8.27
CA PRO A 48 9.01 -11.64 -7.50
C PRO A 48 10.07 -11.00 -8.37
N GLY A 49 10.64 -9.90 -7.88
CA GLY A 49 11.62 -9.10 -8.60
C GLY A 49 11.04 -7.94 -9.39
N ALA A 50 9.72 -7.90 -9.63
CA ALA A 50 9.09 -6.81 -10.38
C ALA A 50 9.21 -5.48 -9.64
N ARG A 51 9.57 -4.43 -10.35
CA ARG A 51 9.84 -3.11 -9.79
C ARG A 51 8.83 -2.08 -10.27
N VAL A 52 8.46 -1.19 -9.35
CA VAL A 52 7.56 -0.06 -9.62
C VAL A 52 8.13 1.16 -8.92
N LYS A 53 8.22 2.29 -9.64
CA LYS A 53 8.64 3.56 -9.09
C LYS A 53 7.43 4.45 -8.88
N ARG A 54 7.38 5.14 -7.75
CA ARG A 54 6.28 6.03 -7.39
C ARG A 54 6.78 7.38 -6.93
N THR A 55 5.94 8.39 -7.13
CA THR A 55 6.12 9.72 -6.54
C THR A 55 4.87 10.03 -5.72
N ALA A 56 5.06 10.49 -4.50
CA ALA A 56 3.95 10.82 -3.58
C ALA A 56 4.31 12.00 -2.71
N SER A 57 3.28 12.57 -2.07
CA SER A 57 3.44 13.59 -1.03
C SER A 57 3.15 13.01 0.33
N PHE A 58 4.02 13.31 1.30
CA PHE A 58 3.83 12.91 2.69
C PHE A 58 4.40 14.00 3.60
N MET A 59 3.60 14.45 4.57
CA MET A 59 3.99 15.50 5.52
C MET A 59 4.47 16.78 4.82
N GLY A 60 3.81 17.16 3.71
CA GLY A 60 4.13 18.37 2.94
C GLY A 60 5.36 18.28 2.05
N THR A 61 5.96 17.09 1.92
CA THR A 61 7.16 16.87 1.12
C THR A 61 6.89 15.81 0.06
N ASP A 62 7.41 16.02 -1.15
CA ASP A 62 7.30 15.05 -2.23
C ASP A 62 8.48 14.08 -2.16
N PHE A 63 8.18 12.80 -2.34
CA PHE A 63 9.14 11.72 -2.33
C PHE A 63 9.00 10.85 -3.57
N SER A 64 10.12 10.26 -3.97
CA SER A 64 10.12 9.16 -4.95
C SER A 64 10.68 7.92 -4.28
N TRP A 65 10.09 6.77 -4.56
CA TRP A 65 10.61 5.49 -4.09
C TRP A 65 10.32 4.40 -5.09
N THR A 66 11.14 3.35 -5.03
CA THR A 66 10.99 2.16 -5.86
C THR A 66 10.73 0.96 -4.97
N THR A 67 9.74 0.16 -5.33
CA THR A 67 9.49 -1.12 -4.67
C THR A 67 9.84 -2.26 -5.60
N GLU A 68 10.20 -3.39 -4.98
CA GLU A 68 10.44 -4.65 -5.66
C GLU A 68 9.55 -5.70 -5.03
N VAL A 69 8.84 -6.47 -5.83
CA VAL A 69 7.99 -7.54 -5.32
C VAL A 69 8.88 -8.60 -4.67
N GLU A 70 8.65 -8.85 -3.39
CA GLU A 70 9.35 -9.89 -2.64
C GLU A 70 8.59 -11.21 -2.69
N ALA A 71 7.26 -11.14 -2.55
CA ALA A 71 6.40 -12.31 -2.63
C ALA A 71 5.01 -11.90 -3.13
N VAL A 72 4.39 -12.75 -3.91
CA VAL A 72 3.00 -12.55 -4.33
C VAL A 72 2.28 -13.90 -4.41
N HIS A 73 1.11 -13.95 -3.78
CA HIS A 73 0.18 -15.08 -3.83
C HIS A 73 -1.21 -14.51 -4.05
N PHE A 74 -1.54 -14.24 -5.30
CA PHE A 74 -2.80 -13.64 -5.68
C PHE A 74 -3.97 -14.57 -5.34
N PRO A 75 -5.05 -14.11 -4.71
CA PRO A 75 -5.37 -12.72 -4.35
C PRO A 75 -5.13 -12.39 -2.86
N HIS A 76 -4.28 -13.12 -2.16
CA HIS A 76 -4.17 -13.06 -0.70
C HIS A 76 -2.98 -12.27 -0.17
N VAL A 77 -1.84 -12.32 -0.87
CA VAL A 77 -0.60 -11.73 -0.36
C VAL A 77 0.14 -10.98 -1.45
N LEU A 78 0.57 -9.76 -1.12
CA LEU A 78 1.56 -9.02 -1.90
C LEU A 78 2.52 -8.38 -0.90
N THR A 79 3.80 -8.72 -1.00
CA THR A 79 4.84 -8.15 -0.16
C THR A 79 5.81 -7.39 -1.05
N LEU A 80 6.03 -6.12 -0.72
CA LEU A 80 6.89 -5.22 -1.47
C LEU A 80 8.06 -4.80 -0.58
N ARG A 81 9.27 -4.94 -1.11
CA ARG A 81 10.47 -4.41 -0.46
C ARG A 81 10.75 -3.03 -1.05
N ILE A 82 11.03 -2.06 -0.19
CA ILE A 82 11.40 -0.72 -0.63
C ILE A 82 12.88 -0.75 -1.00
N ALA A 83 13.17 -0.59 -2.29
CA ALA A 83 14.53 -0.67 -2.83
C ALA A 83 15.29 0.64 -2.67
N ASP A 84 14.59 1.77 -2.80
CA ASP A 84 15.14 3.09 -2.51
C ASP A 84 14.03 4.03 -2.05
N GLY A 85 14.42 5.17 -1.46
CA GLY A 85 13.49 6.17 -0.98
C GLY A 85 13.81 6.62 0.45
N PRO A 86 12.91 7.43 1.06
CA PRO A 86 13.12 7.95 2.43
C PRO A 86 12.87 6.91 3.51
N PHE A 87 12.29 5.76 3.15
CA PHE A 87 12.03 4.65 4.06
C PHE A 87 12.73 3.42 3.54
N THR A 88 13.16 2.54 4.46
CA THR A 88 13.61 1.19 4.13
C THR A 88 12.65 0.21 4.76
N GLY A 89 12.53 -0.99 4.19
CA GLY A 89 11.72 -2.03 4.80
C GLY A 89 10.72 -2.64 3.83
N VAL A 90 9.59 -3.07 4.38
CA VAL A 90 8.64 -3.93 3.69
C VAL A 90 7.22 -3.37 3.86
N ILE A 91 6.47 -3.41 2.76
CA ILE A 91 5.04 -3.13 2.75
C ILE A 91 4.35 -4.45 2.42
N SER A 92 3.43 -4.88 3.28
CA SER A 92 2.70 -6.14 3.08
C SER A 92 1.21 -5.88 2.98
N TYR A 93 0.60 -6.46 1.94
CA TYR A 93 -0.85 -6.49 1.79
C TYR A 93 -1.32 -7.92 2.02
N ASN A 94 -2.33 -8.07 2.87
CA ASN A 94 -2.94 -9.36 3.15
C ASN A 94 -4.46 -9.24 3.04
N ILE A 95 -5.07 -10.13 2.27
CA ILE A 95 -6.51 -10.14 2.05
C ILE A 95 -7.03 -11.53 2.40
N GLN A 96 -7.91 -11.59 3.38
CA GLN A 96 -8.50 -12.86 3.83
C GLN A 96 -10.02 -12.80 3.77
N ARG A 97 -10.63 -13.87 3.32
CA ARG A 97 -12.08 -13.99 3.28
C ARG A 97 -12.65 -13.94 4.71
N SER A 98 -13.74 -13.21 4.87
CA SER A 98 -14.47 -13.08 6.13
C SER A 98 -15.96 -13.26 5.91
N ALA A 99 -16.73 -13.28 7.00
CA ALA A 99 -18.19 -13.42 6.91
C ALA A 99 -18.85 -12.28 6.13
N GLY A 100 -18.32 -11.06 6.22
CA GLY A 100 -18.86 -9.87 5.54
C GLY A 100 -18.21 -9.57 4.19
N GLY A 101 -17.32 -10.44 3.71
CA GLY A 101 -16.58 -10.25 2.46
C GLY A 101 -15.11 -10.59 2.64
N SER A 102 -14.29 -9.60 2.96
CA SER A 102 -12.86 -9.82 3.21
C SER A 102 -12.33 -8.83 4.24
N VAL A 103 -11.29 -9.25 4.95
CA VAL A 103 -10.49 -8.35 5.80
C VAL A 103 -9.20 -8.04 5.04
N VAL A 104 -8.93 -6.77 4.85
CA VAL A 104 -7.73 -6.25 4.18
C VAL A 104 -6.80 -5.67 5.23
N ARG A 105 -5.56 -6.11 5.24
CA ARG A 105 -4.56 -5.65 6.19
C ARG A 105 -3.34 -5.11 5.45
N VAL A 106 -2.89 -3.92 5.85
CA VAL A 106 -1.68 -3.28 5.33
C VAL A 106 -0.70 -3.13 6.48
N ARG A 107 0.52 -3.63 6.30
CA ARG A 107 1.60 -3.46 7.26
C ARG A 107 2.77 -2.77 6.60
N ASN A 108 3.26 -1.69 7.24
CA ASN A 108 4.49 -1.01 6.86
C ASN A 108 5.49 -1.21 7.99
N ALA A 109 6.59 -1.89 7.71
CA ALA A 109 7.62 -2.18 8.70
C ALA A 109 8.99 -1.82 8.14
N GLY A 110 9.71 -0.94 8.82
CA GLY A 110 11.04 -0.51 8.38
C GLY A 110 11.54 0.70 9.14
N GLU A 111 12.44 1.44 8.53
CA GLU A 111 13.09 2.59 9.15
C GLU A 111 13.03 3.81 8.24
N THR A 112 12.93 4.98 8.85
CA THR A 112 13.04 6.24 8.14
C THR A 112 14.51 6.62 8.05
N THR A 113 14.98 6.90 6.83
CA THR A 113 16.41 7.16 6.58
C THR A 113 16.70 8.61 6.20
N LYS A 114 15.73 9.28 5.56
CA LYS A 114 15.90 10.63 5.03
C LYS A 114 15.01 11.69 5.68
N LEU A 115 14.29 11.33 6.74
CA LEU A 115 13.44 12.26 7.48
C LEU A 115 14.18 12.83 8.70
N GLY A 116 15.49 12.61 8.81
CA GLY A 116 16.34 13.17 9.84
C GLY A 116 16.00 12.67 11.24
N PHE A 117 15.83 13.60 12.17
CA PHE A 117 15.61 13.30 13.57
C PHE A 117 14.13 13.26 13.97
N VAL A 118 13.22 13.12 13.01
CA VAL A 118 11.79 13.04 13.32
C VAL A 118 11.51 11.71 14.02
N PRO A 119 10.99 11.73 15.26
CA PRO A 119 10.74 10.48 15.99
C PRO A 119 9.53 9.74 15.42
N ALA A 120 9.50 8.42 15.64
CA ALA A 120 8.42 7.55 15.18
C ALA A 120 7.05 8.04 15.65
N SER A 121 6.97 8.55 16.87
CA SER A 121 5.71 9.07 17.43
C SER A 121 5.13 10.24 16.66
N MET A 122 5.94 10.95 15.87
CA MET A 122 5.47 12.05 15.01
C MET A 122 5.17 11.57 13.58
N ILE A 123 5.69 10.43 13.18
CA ILE A 123 5.52 9.87 11.83
C ILE A 123 4.33 8.92 11.77
N GLU A 124 4.16 8.07 12.78
CA GLU A 124 3.11 7.04 12.78
C GLU A 124 1.68 7.59 12.67
N PRO A 125 1.27 8.63 13.42
CA PRO A 125 -0.10 9.12 13.30
C PRO A 125 -0.46 9.60 11.90
N PRO A 126 0.32 10.46 11.20
CA PRO A 126 -0.01 10.84 9.83
C PRO A 126 0.09 9.67 8.84
N MET A 127 1.00 8.73 9.06
CA MET A 127 1.11 7.54 8.22
C MET A 127 -0.12 6.64 8.39
N ARG A 128 -0.55 6.40 9.63
CA ARG A 128 -1.76 5.63 9.91
C ARG A 128 -2.99 6.29 9.28
N ALA A 129 -3.11 7.61 9.42
CA ALA A 129 -4.22 8.35 8.83
C ALA A 129 -4.23 8.23 7.31
N ALA A 130 -3.07 8.30 6.67
CA ALA A 130 -2.94 8.18 5.21
C ALA A 130 -3.34 6.77 4.74
N ILE A 131 -2.89 5.72 5.43
CA ILE A 131 -3.24 4.34 5.09
C ILE A 131 -4.74 4.10 5.30
N ASP A 132 -5.27 4.59 6.41
CA ASP A 132 -6.69 4.44 6.74
C ASP A 132 -7.57 5.11 5.68
N ALA A 133 -7.23 6.33 5.27
CA ALA A 133 -7.92 7.05 4.20
C ALA A 133 -7.83 6.29 2.87
N SER A 134 -6.66 5.74 2.54
CA SER A 134 -6.47 4.94 1.33
C SER A 134 -7.33 3.68 1.33
N LEU A 135 -7.39 2.98 2.46
CA LEU A 135 -8.23 1.79 2.58
C LEU A 135 -9.72 2.13 2.48
N GLY A 136 -10.13 3.29 3.01
CA GLY A 136 -11.51 3.77 2.86
C GLY A 136 -11.87 4.03 1.40
N ARG A 137 -10.95 4.61 0.62
CA ARG A 137 -11.15 4.82 -0.83
C ARG A 137 -11.17 3.49 -1.58
N LEU A 138 -10.26 2.57 -1.25
CA LEU A 138 -10.23 1.24 -1.84
C LEU A 138 -11.58 0.52 -1.61
N LYS A 139 -12.09 0.57 -0.40
CA LYS A 139 -13.40 0.02 -0.04
C LYS A 139 -14.50 0.60 -0.93
N ASN A 140 -14.55 1.92 -1.07
CA ASN A 140 -15.57 2.58 -1.88
C ASN A 140 -15.48 2.19 -3.35
N ILE A 141 -14.28 2.11 -3.90
CA ILE A 141 -14.06 1.72 -5.30
C ILE A 141 -14.51 0.29 -5.54
N VAL A 142 -14.04 -0.64 -4.73
CA VAL A 142 -14.31 -2.07 -4.92
C VAL A 142 -15.78 -2.38 -4.71
N GLU A 143 -16.39 -1.84 -3.65
CA GLU A 143 -17.81 -2.06 -3.38
C GLU A 143 -18.68 -1.41 -4.47
N GLY A 144 -18.27 -0.27 -4.99
CA GLY A 144 -18.95 0.41 -6.10
C GLY A 144 -18.87 -0.38 -7.41
N GLU A 145 -17.71 -0.93 -7.74
CA GLU A 145 -17.52 -1.77 -8.93
C GLU A 145 -18.32 -3.07 -8.82
N ARG A 146 -18.37 -3.66 -7.64
CA ARG A 146 -19.15 -4.87 -7.37
C ARG A 146 -20.64 -4.65 -7.63
N VAL A 147 -21.18 -3.49 -7.20
CA VAL A 147 -22.58 -3.14 -7.41
C VAL A 147 -22.88 -2.92 -8.90
N LYS A 148 -21.94 -2.35 -9.64
CA LYS A 148 -22.08 -2.10 -11.09
C LYS A 148 -21.86 -3.36 -11.92
N GLY A 149 -21.10 -4.29 -11.40
CA GLY A 149 -20.75 -5.54 -12.05
C GLY A 149 -21.77 -6.61 -11.77
#